data_d0d9f8db9d7bd2384b75adf92726ab0c
#
_entry.id   d0d9f8db9d7bd2384b75adf92726ab0c
#
_cell.length_a   1.000
_cell.length_b   1.000
_cell.length_c   1.000
_cell.angle_alpha   90.00
_cell.angle_beta   90.00
_cell.angle_gamma   90.00
#
_symmetry.space_group_name_H-M   'P 1'
#
loop_
_entity.id
_entity.type
_entity.pdbx_description
1 polymer ?
#
loop_
_entity_poly.entity_id
_entity_poly.type
_entity_poly.pdbx_seq_one_letter_code
_entity_poly.pdbx_strand_id
1 'polypeptide(L)'
;QIVTAAVRNSEIHQVDPELILAIIAVESTFKERAVSRVGARGLMQVMPSAHGRKIREIGGHHALFDPVKNIHVGSRILANYLDDHSGNLRRALLNYNGSLHLRRSSFPEKVMRIYRDLQRTTTEG
;
A
#
# COMPACT_ATOMS: atom_id res chain seq x y z
N GLN A 1 -10.39 2.24 12.70
CA GLN A 1 -10.57 2.95 11.42
C GLN A 1 -9.64 2.40 10.34
N ILE A 2 -8.33 2.43 10.60
CA ILE A 2 -7.35 1.94 9.63
C ILE A 2 -7.51 0.44 9.41
N VAL A 3 -7.62 -0.34 10.49
CA VAL A 3 -7.79 -1.78 10.39
C VAL A 3 -9.09 -2.14 9.68
N THR A 4 -10.18 -1.46 10.02
CA THR A 4 -11.47 -1.68 9.37
C THR A 4 -11.38 -1.40 7.87
N ALA A 5 -10.73 -0.30 7.48
CA ALA A 5 -10.55 0.04 6.08
C ALA A 5 -9.67 -0.98 5.35
N ALA A 6 -8.62 -1.47 6.01
CA ALA A 6 -7.75 -2.49 5.42
C ALA A 6 -8.53 -3.79 5.17
N VAL A 7 -9.33 -4.23 6.14
CA VAL A 7 -10.14 -5.45 6.00
C VAL A 7 -11.15 -5.31 4.87
N ARG A 8 -11.86 -4.17 4.82
CA ARG A 8 -12.85 -3.92 3.76
C ARG A 8 -12.20 -3.95 2.39
N ASN A 9 -11.07 -3.26 2.23
CA ASN A 9 -10.40 -3.19 0.94
C ASN A 9 -9.69 -4.48 0.55
N SER A 10 -9.31 -5.30 1.54
CA SER A 10 -8.80 -6.64 1.25
C SER A 10 -9.84 -7.49 0.56
N GLU A 11 -11.10 -7.37 0.96
CA GLU A 11 -12.20 -8.11 0.34
C GLU A 11 -12.51 -7.57 -1.06
N ILE A 12 -12.54 -6.24 -1.21
CA ILE A 12 -12.86 -5.60 -2.49
C ILE A 12 -11.80 -5.91 -3.55
N HIS A 13 -10.53 -5.83 -3.17
CA HIS A 13 -9.42 -5.93 -4.13
C HIS A 13 -8.69 -7.27 -4.12
N GLN A 14 -9.13 -8.21 -3.28
CA GLN A 14 -8.54 -9.56 -3.21
C GLN A 14 -7.07 -9.52 -2.82
N VAL A 15 -6.73 -8.74 -1.80
CA VAL A 15 -5.38 -8.69 -1.23
C VAL A 15 -5.47 -8.86 0.29
N ASP A 16 -4.48 -9.47 0.90
CA ASP A 16 -4.51 -9.75 2.33
C ASP A 16 -4.46 -8.46 3.16
N PRO A 17 -5.31 -8.33 4.19
CA PRO A 17 -5.29 -7.13 5.03
C PRO A 17 -3.96 -6.95 5.75
N GLU A 18 -3.30 -8.05 6.14
CA GLU A 18 -1.98 -7.98 6.76
C GLU A 18 -0.95 -7.36 5.82
N LEU A 19 -1.07 -7.61 4.52
CA LEU A 19 -0.17 -7.01 3.54
C LEU A 19 -0.41 -5.50 3.43
N ILE A 20 -1.67 -5.09 3.40
CA ILE A 20 -2.02 -3.66 3.39
C ILE A 20 -1.44 -2.97 4.62
N LEU A 21 -1.63 -3.58 5.79
CA LEU A 21 -1.11 -3.01 7.04
C LEU A 21 0.41 -2.97 7.08
N ALA A 22 1.08 -3.98 6.52
CA ALA A 22 2.54 -4.00 6.44
C ALA A 22 3.06 -2.85 5.57
N ILE A 23 2.40 -2.57 4.45
CA ILE A 23 2.77 -1.44 3.59
C ILE A 23 2.60 -0.12 4.35
N ILE A 24 1.47 0.05 5.04
CA ILE A 24 1.22 1.26 5.83
C ILE A 24 2.32 1.45 6.89
N ALA A 25 2.70 0.38 7.58
CA ALA A 25 3.73 0.44 8.61
C ALA A 25 5.07 0.92 8.04
N VAL A 26 5.47 0.40 6.88
CA VAL A 26 6.74 0.77 6.26
C VAL A 26 6.67 2.16 5.62
N GLU A 27 5.59 2.46 4.92
CA GLU A 27 5.49 3.69 4.14
C GLU A 27 5.27 4.94 5.00
N SER A 28 4.40 4.87 5.98
CA SER A 28 4.00 6.06 6.73
C SER A 28 4.14 5.92 8.25
N THR A 29 4.43 4.73 8.75
CA THR A 29 4.35 4.43 10.19
C THR A 29 2.99 4.87 10.78
N PHE A 30 1.93 4.64 10.01
CA PHE A 30 0.54 4.95 10.37
C PHE A 30 0.26 6.45 10.53
N LYS A 31 1.05 7.30 9.87
CA LYS A 31 0.83 8.74 9.88
C LYS A 31 -0.04 9.14 8.69
N GLU A 32 -1.27 9.52 8.97
CA GLU A 32 -2.27 9.81 7.94
C GLU A 32 -1.90 10.95 7.01
N ARG A 33 -1.11 11.90 7.50
CA ARG A 33 -0.73 13.08 6.75
C ARG A 33 0.71 13.06 6.27
N ALA A 34 1.33 11.89 6.23
CA ALA A 34 2.70 11.76 5.78
C ALA A 34 2.84 12.21 4.32
N VAL A 35 3.90 12.97 4.04
CA VAL A 35 4.26 13.39 2.68
C VAL A 35 5.75 13.12 2.51
N SER A 36 6.10 12.35 1.48
CA SER A 36 7.51 12.05 1.22
C SER A 36 8.18 13.20 0.45
N ARG A 37 9.50 13.11 0.34
CA ARG A 37 10.30 14.09 -0.40
C ARG A 37 9.82 14.23 -1.85
N VAL A 38 9.37 13.15 -2.45
CA VAL A 38 8.92 13.14 -3.85
C VAL A 38 7.42 13.33 -4.01
N GLY A 39 6.70 13.60 -2.93
CA GLY A 39 5.29 13.94 -2.97
C GLY A 39 4.31 12.79 -2.78
N ALA A 40 4.78 11.60 -2.41
CA ALA A 40 3.88 10.52 -2.03
C ALA A 40 3.11 10.90 -0.78
N ARG A 41 1.82 10.55 -0.71
CA ARG A 41 0.93 11.07 0.34
C ARG A 41 0.17 9.99 1.09
N GLY A 42 0.04 10.20 2.38
CA GLY A 42 -0.86 9.46 3.26
C GLY A 42 -0.35 8.10 3.67
N LEU A 43 -1.25 7.31 4.22
CA LEU A 43 -0.91 6.03 4.87
C LEU A 43 -0.14 5.07 3.96
N MET A 44 -0.57 4.90 2.72
CA MET A 44 0.06 3.98 1.78
C MET A 44 1.02 4.67 0.82
N GLN A 45 1.28 5.97 1.04
CA GLN A 45 2.22 6.77 0.26
C GLN A 45 1.95 6.67 -1.25
N VAL A 46 0.75 7.10 -1.64
CA VAL A 46 0.33 7.10 -3.03
C VAL A 46 0.93 8.30 -3.76
N MET A 47 1.51 8.06 -4.94
CA MET A 47 2.11 9.10 -5.78
C MET A 47 1.04 9.73 -6.67
N PRO A 48 0.66 11.01 -6.45
CA PRO A 48 -0.36 11.65 -7.29
C PRO A 48 0.01 11.69 -8.76
N SER A 49 1.29 11.93 -9.08
CA SER A 49 1.73 12.03 -10.47
C SER A 49 1.61 10.71 -11.24
N ALA A 50 1.66 9.58 -10.54
CA ALA A 50 1.62 8.26 -11.18
C ALA A 50 0.20 7.71 -11.32
N HIS A 51 -0.77 8.22 -10.55
CA HIS A 51 -2.10 7.63 -10.43
C HIS A 51 -3.22 8.67 -10.52
N GLY A 52 -3.04 9.65 -11.41
CA GLY A 52 -3.94 10.81 -11.49
C GLY A 52 -5.42 10.46 -11.64
N ARG A 53 -5.75 9.46 -12.48
CA ARG A 53 -7.15 9.07 -12.69
C ARG A 53 -7.77 8.54 -11.39
N LYS A 54 -7.09 7.62 -10.73
CA LYS A 54 -7.58 7.02 -9.48
C LYS A 54 -7.76 8.07 -8.39
N ILE A 55 -6.85 9.05 -8.36
CA ILE A 55 -6.90 10.11 -7.37
C ILE A 55 -8.05 11.07 -7.65
N ARG A 56 -8.31 11.38 -8.91
CA ARG A 56 -9.47 12.21 -9.26
C ARG A 56 -10.79 11.54 -8.86
N GLU A 57 -10.87 10.22 -8.98
CA GLU A 57 -12.07 9.47 -8.59
C GLU A 57 -12.40 9.60 -7.12
N ILE A 58 -11.42 9.81 -6.25
CA ILE A 58 -11.66 9.93 -4.80
C ILE A 58 -11.77 11.38 -4.32
N GLY A 59 -11.59 12.35 -5.21
CA GLY A 59 -11.74 13.77 -4.87
C GLY A 59 -10.47 14.60 -4.93
N GLY A 60 -9.39 14.07 -5.50
CA GLY A 60 -8.16 14.83 -5.70
C GLY A 60 -7.08 14.55 -4.67
N HIS A 61 -5.99 15.32 -4.74
CA HIS A 61 -4.80 15.08 -3.94
C HIS A 61 -5.05 15.13 -2.42
N HIS A 62 -5.89 16.05 -1.97
CA HIS A 62 -6.19 16.19 -0.54
C HIS A 62 -6.91 14.98 0.03
N ALA A 63 -7.65 14.28 -0.80
CA ALA A 63 -8.37 13.08 -0.37
C ALA A 63 -7.41 11.98 0.08
N LEU A 64 -6.15 12.02 -0.36
CA LEU A 64 -5.14 11.05 0.06
C LEU A 64 -4.77 11.14 1.54
N PHE A 65 -5.14 12.21 2.22
CA PHE A 65 -4.96 12.33 3.66
C PHE A 65 -6.12 11.71 4.45
N ASP A 66 -7.20 11.35 3.78
CA ASP A 66 -8.29 10.60 4.41
C ASP A 66 -7.89 9.13 4.47
N PRO A 67 -7.86 8.50 5.66
CA PRO A 67 -7.39 7.12 5.79
C PRO A 67 -8.15 6.13 4.92
N VAL A 68 -9.48 6.23 4.90
CA VAL A 68 -10.30 5.28 4.13
C VAL A 68 -10.05 5.42 2.64
N LYS A 69 -10.02 6.65 2.14
CA LYS A 69 -9.79 6.90 0.71
C LYS A 69 -8.37 6.51 0.29
N ASN A 70 -7.39 6.79 1.14
CA ASN A 70 -6.00 6.42 0.85
C ASN A 70 -5.86 4.90 0.74
N ILE A 71 -6.41 4.16 1.70
CA ILE A 71 -6.34 2.71 1.71
C ILE A 71 -7.08 2.12 0.50
N HIS A 72 -8.21 2.70 0.14
CA HIS A 72 -8.94 2.26 -1.05
C HIS A 72 -8.08 2.36 -2.31
N VAL A 73 -7.47 3.52 -2.54
CA VAL A 73 -6.63 3.74 -3.72
C VAL A 73 -5.36 2.89 -3.66
N GLY A 74 -4.68 2.90 -2.51
CA GLY A 74 -3.44 2.15 -2.35
C GLY A 74 -3.62 0.65 -2.54
N SER A 75 -4.70 0.11 -2.00
CA SER A 75 -5.00 -1.33 -2.15
C SER A 75 -5.31 -1.70 -3.59
N ARG A 76 -6.00 -0.83 -4.31
CA ARG A 76 -6.30 -1.03 -5.72
C ARG A 76 -5.01 -1.03 -6.55
N ILE A 77 -4.11 -0.09 -6.27
CA ILE A 77 -2.81 -0.02 -6.94
C ILE A 77 -2.01 -1.29 -6.67
N LEU A 78 -1.97 -1.73 -5.43
CA LEU A 78 -1.27 -2.96 -5.05
C LEU A 78 -1.84 -4.17 -5.79
N ALA A 79 -3.16 -4.30 -5.82
CA ALA A 79 -3.81 -5.40 -6.53
C ALA A 79 -3.46 -5.41 -8.01
N ASN A 80 -3.44 -4.24 -8.64
CA ASN A 80 -3.08 -4.11 -10.05
C ASN A 80 -1.63 -4.56 -10.28
N TYR A 81 -0.71 -4.19 -9.41
CA TYR A 81 0.68 -4.62 -9.56
C TYR A 81 0.86 -6.13 -9.31
N LEU A 82 0.11 -6.69 -8.38
CA LEU A 82 0.12 -8.14 -8.18
C LEU A 82 -0.35 -8.88 -9.44
N ASP A 83 -1.40 -8.39 -10.09
CA ASP A 83 -1.88 -8.95 -11.35
C ASP A 83 -0.83 -8.78 -12.45
N ASP A 84 -0.23 -7.60 -12.56
CA ASP A 84 0.78 -7.32 -13.58
C ASP A 84 2.00 -8.25 -13.47
N HIS A 85 2.31 -8.69 -12.27
CA HIS A 85 3.46 -9.56 -12.01
C HIS A 85 3.06 -11.00 -11.70
N SER A 86 1.84 -11.39 -12.10
CA SER A 86 1.35 -12.77 -11.97
C SER A 86 1.43 -13.31 -10.54
N GLY A 87 1.15 -12.46 -9.57
CA GLY A 87 1.16 -12.81 -8.16
C GLY A 87 2.53 -12.79 -7.50
N ASN A 88 3.57 -12.38 -8.21
CA ASN A 88 4.91 -12.28 -7.64
C ASN A 88 4.96 -11.08 -6.69
N LEU A 89 4.88 -11.35 -5.40
CA LEU A 89 4.77 -10.32 -4.37
C LEU A 89 5.98 -9.39 -4.35
N ARG A 90 7.18 -9.95 -4.42
CA ARG A 90 8.39 -9.13 -4.37
C ARG A 90 8.46 -8.13 -5.51
N ARG A 91 8.14 -8.58 -6.72
CA ARG A 91 8.16 -7.69 -7.89
C ARG A 91 7.04 -6.65 -7.82
N ALA A 92 5.86 -7.04 -7.34
CA ALA A 92 4.75 -6.11 -7.15
C ALA A 92 5.12 -5.02 -6.15
N LEU A 93 5.81 -5.38 -5.07
CA LEU A 93 6.26 -4.41 -4.06
C LEU A 93 7.33 -3.48 -4.62
N LEU A 94 8.25 -4.00 -5.42
CA LEU A 94 9.25 -3.15 -6.09
C LEU A 94 8.57 -2.13 -7.01
N ASN A 95 7.56 -2.58 -7.77
CA ASN A 95 6.81 -1.69 -8.64
C ASN A 95 6.03 -0.65 -7.83
N TYR A 96 5.42 -1.09 -6.73
CA TYR A 96 4.68 -0.20 -5.84
C TYR A 96 5.55 0.93 -5.32
N ASN A 97 6.77 0.61 -4.92
CA ASN A 97 7.72 1.56 -4.35
C ASN A 97 8.48 2.37 -5.43
N GLY A 98 8.26 2.07 -6.72
CA GLY A 98 8.98 2.73 -7.80
C GLY A 98 10.41 2.25 -7.96
N SER A 99 10.76 1.10 -7.40
CA SER A 99 12.12 0.58 -7.37
C SER A 99 12.38 -0.61 -8.30
N LEU A 100 11.42 -0.92 -9.19
CA LEU A 100 11.52 -2.10 -10.05
C LEU A 100 12.79 -2.09 -10.92
N HIS A 101 13.23 -0.91 -11.31
CA HIS A 101 14.40 -0.72 -12.16
C HIS A 101 15.71 -0.67 -11.37
N LEU A 102 15.66 -0.67 -10.05
CA LEU A 102 16.85 -0.59 -9.21
C LEU A 102 17.38 -1.98 -8.88
N ARG A 103 18.70 -2.09 -8.77
CA ARG A 103 19.35 -3.35 -8.41
C ARG A 103 19.02 -3.78 -6.99
N ARG A 104 18.91 -2.81 -6.08
CA ARG A 104 18.67 -3.06 -4.66
C ARG A 104 17.60 -2.13 -4.12
N SER A 105 16.72 -2.70 -3.32
CA SER A 105 15.76 -1.95 -2.55
C SER A 105 15.41 -2.79 -1.33
N SER A 106 15.40 -2.17 -0.15
CA SER A 106 15.03 -2.86 1.07
C SER A 106 13.53 -2.87 1.31
N PHE A 107 12.76 -2.17 0.48
CA PHE A 107 11.31 -2.04 0.69
C PHE A 107 10.59 -3.41 0.72
N PRO A 108 10.78 -4.30 -0.28
CA PRO A 108 10.08 -5.59 -0.22
C PRO A 108 10.41 -6.40 1.01
N GLU A 109 11.68 -6.44 1.42
CA GLU A 109 12.11 -7.21 2.59
C GLU A 109 11.48 -6.67 3.87
N LYS A 110 11.41 -5.35 4.02
CA LYS A 110 10.79 -4.73 5.19
C LYS A 110 9.30 -5.05 5.26
N VAL A 111 8.60 -4.89 4.13
CA VAL A 111 7.16 -5.19 4.07
C VAL A 111 6.91 -6.67 4.33
N MET A 112 7.67 -7.54 3.68
CA MET A 112 7.45 -8.98 3.80
C MET A 112 7.73 -9.49 5.20
N ARG A 113 8.69 -8.89 5.92
CA ARG A 113 8.95 -9.24 7.31
C ARG A 113 7.74 -8.93 8.20
N ILE A 114 7.21 -7.71 8.08
CA ILE A 114 6.04 -7.31 8.87
C ILE A 114 4.82 -8.14 8.47
N TYR A 115 4.65 -8.37 7.19
CA TYR A 115 3.55 -9.18 6.67
C TYR A 115 3.58 -10.58 7.27
N ARG A 116 4.74 -11.24 7.27
CA ARG A 116 4.88 -12.56 7.87
C ARG A 116 4.59 -12.55 9.38
N ASP A 117 5.07 -11.51 10.07
CA ASP A 117 4.83 -11.38 11.50
C ASP A 117 3.33 -11.23 11.80
N LEU A 118 2.63 -10.40 11.01
CA LEU A 118 1.20 -10.21 11.17
C LEU A 118 0.41 -11.48 10.87
N GLN A 119 0.78 -12.20 9.82
CA GLN A 119 0.14 -13.47 9.48
C GLN A 119 0.29 -14.49 10.60
N ARG A 120 1.48 -14.59 11.19
CA ARG A 120 1.76 -15.50 12.26
C ARG A 120 0.90 -15.17 13.50
N THR A 121 0.81 -13.90 13.86
CA THR A 121 0.00 -13.43 14.97
C THR A 121 -1.48 -13.78 14.75
N THR A 122 -1.98 -13.53 13.55
CA THR A 122 -3.37 -13.84 13.20
C THR A 122 -3.64 -15.33 13.30
N THR A 123 -2.71 -16.15 12.81
CA THR A 123 -2.86 -17.61 12.81
C THR A 123 -2.79 -18.18 14.23
N GLU A 124 -1.92 -17.65 15.07
CA GLU A 124 -1.75 -18.12 16.46
C GLU A 124 -2.87 -17.63 17.38
N GLY A 125 -3.44 -16.48 17.04
CA GLY A 125 -4.50 -15.89 17.84
C GLY A 125 -5.82 -16.55 17.60
#